data_7f68cab930c05b79038ec66848fca8b6
#
_entry.id   7f68cab930c05b79038ec66848fca8b6
#
_cell.length_a   1.000
_cell.length_b   1.000
_cell.length_c   1.000
_cell.angle_alpha   90.00
_cell.angle_beta   90.00
_cell.angle_gamma   90.00
#
_symmetry.space_group_name_H-M   'P 1'
#
loop_
_entity.id
_entity.type
_entity.pdbx_description
1 polymer ?
#
loop_
_entity_poly.entity_id
_entity_poly.type
_entity_poly.pdbx_seq_one_letter_code
_entity_poly.pdbx_strand_id
1 'polypeptide(L)'
;MAADPDDEALSWGIENDPTHVDARVVAHPSDDAKPDEPGMSSALLVTLGVFGGIFLLFVVGWIITVQRHTVPSPNLFFAFMYQLRGILAIVAPAAWFLGVLILARERRAGVRILLLLLGVVLLAPWPFIVAPGA
;
A
#
# COMPACT_ATOMS: atom_id res chain seq x y z
N MET A 1 -29.89 -35.88 44.93
CA MET A 1 -29.74 -36.10 43.50
C MET A 1 -28.30 -36.54 43.36
N ALA A 2 -28.05 -37.86 43.22
CA ALA A 2 -26.70 -38.39 43.15
C ALA A 2 -26.12 -38.03 41.76
N ALA A 3 -24.92 -37.49 41.72
CA ALA A 3 -24.20 -37.26 40.48
C ALA A 3 -23.94 -38.61 39.81
N ASP A 4 -24.21 -38.72 38.53
CA ASP A 4 -24.02 -39.90 37.74
C ASP A 4 -22.50 -40.18 37.64
N PRO A 5 -22.01 -41.40 37.99
CA PRO A 5 -20.57 -41.70 37.89
C PRO A 5 -20.03 -41.64 36.47
N ASP A 6 -20.89 -41.62 35.46
CA ASP A 6 -20.47 -41.46 34.06
C ASP A 6 -20.12 -40.01 33.69
N ASP A 7 -20.64 -39.01 34.43
CA ASP A 7 -20.27 -37.59 34.22
C ASP A 7 -18.85 -37.29 34.70
N GLU A 8 -18.36 -38.02 35.69
CA GLU A 8 -17.01 -37.86 36.23
C GLU A 8 -15.93 -38.44 35.29
N ALA A 9 -16.31 -39.47 34.52
CA ALA A 9 -15.39 -40.07 33.54
C ALA A 9 -15.16 -39.22 32.29
N LEU A 10 -16.02 -38.23 32.05
CA LEU A 10 -15.93 -37.30 30.92
C LEU A 10 -15.32 -35.93 31.31
N SER A 11 -15.11 -35.69 32.60
CA SER A 11 -14.43 -34.50 33.05
C SER A 11 -12.91 -34.73 32.99
N TRP A 12 -12.30 -34.25 31.95
CA TRP A 12 -10.84 -34.33 31.70
C TRP A 12 -10.02 -33.43 32.63
N GLY A 13 -10.39 -33.32 33.90
CA GLY A 13 -9.60 -32.57 34.90
C GLY A 13 -9.21 -31.15 34.41
N ILE A 14 -10.21 -30.41 33.93
CA ILE A 14 -10.07 -29.05 33.32
C ILE A 14 -9.20 -28.10 34.17
N GLU A 15 -9.19 -28.30 35.49
CA GLU A 15 -8.44 -27.50 36.44
C GLU A 15 -6.93 -27.77 36.45
N ASN A 16 -6.45 -28.90 35.88
CA ASN A 16 -5.03 -29.26 35.83
C ASN A 16 -4.44 -29.31 34.40
N ASP A 17 -5.18 -28.91 33.40
CA ASP A 17 -4.70 -28.90 32.03
C ASP A 17 -4.02 -27.51 31.71
N PRO A 18 -2.70 -27.47 31.58
CA PRO A 18 -1.98 -26.23 31.26
C PRO A 18 -2.29 -25.71 29.86
N THR A 19 -3.03 -26.45 29.03
CA THR A 19 -3.46 -26.06 27.70
C THR A 19 -4.90 -25.57 27.66
N HIS A 20 -5.62 -25.68 28.79
CA HIS A 20 -7.00 -25.20 28.88
C HIS A 20 -7.04 -23.69 28.88
N VAL A 21 -7.41 -23.10 27.76
CA VAL A 21 -7.70 -21.66 27.62
C VAL A 21 -9.17 -21.47 27.97
N ASP A 22 -9.45 -20.81 29.08
CA ASP A 22 -10.80 -20.52 29.55
C ASP A 22 -11.59 -19.84 28.43
N ALA A 23 -12.72 -20.44 28.01
CA ALA A 23 -13.56 -19.89 26.92
C ALA A 23 -14.03 -18.44 27.19
N ARG A 24 -13.97 -18.01 28.44
CA ARG A 24 -14.25 -16.64 28.86
C ARG A 24 -13.21 -15.64 28.36
N VAL A 25 -11.97 -16.09 28.11
CA VAL A 25 -10.90 -15.25 27.58
C VAL A 25 -11.00 -15.10 26.06
N VAL A 26 -11.64 -16.06 25.39
CA VAL A 26 -11.82 -16.07 23.92
C VAL A 26 -13.04 -15.26 23.48
N ALA A 27 -14.01 -15.01 24.39
CA ALA A 27 -15.28 -14.35 24.05
C ALA A 27 -15.29 -12.82 24.23
N HIS A 28 -14.18 -12.22 24.62
CA HIS A 28 -14.05 -10.78 24.52
C HIS A 28 -13.19 -10.48 23.27
N PRO A 29 -13.74 -9.81 22.27
CA PRO A 29 -12.93 -8.96 21.47
C PRO A 29 -12.46 -7.88 22.44
N SER A 30 -11.32 -8.14 23.08
CA SER A 30 -10.66 -7.14 23.90
C SER A 30 -10.36 -5.95 22.99
N ASP A 31 -11.11 -4.88 23.18
CA ASP A 31 -10.67 -3.50 22.85
C ASP A 31 -9.45 -3.10 23.71
N ASP A 32 -8.77 -4.05 24.30
CA ASP A 32 -7.39 -3.92 24.73
C ASP A 32 -6.53 -3.95 23.46
N ALA A 33 -6.68 -2.88 22.66
CA ALA A 33 -5.63 -2.43 21.79
C ALA A 33 -4.37 -2.40 22.66
N LYS A 34 -3.54 -3.44 22.47
CA LYS A 34 -2.14 -3.45 22.89
C LYS A 34 -1.62 -2.04 22.65
N PRO A 35 -1.02 -1.35 23.66
CA PRO A 35 -0.50 -0.01 23.43
C PRO A 35 0.37 -0.09 22.18
N ASP A 36 -0.02 0.73 21.20
CA ASP A 36 0.57 0.79 19.88
C ASP A 36 2.10 0.78 20.00
N GLU A 37 2.71 -0.36 19.74
CA GLU A 37 4.03 -0.29 19.15
C GLU A 37 3.89 0.62 17.93
N PRO A 38 4.83 1.53 17.64
CA PRO A 38 4.73 2.50 16.57
C PRO A 38 4.81 1.82 15.19
N GLY A 39 3.94 0.84 15.00
CA GLY A 39 3.65 0.17 13.75
C GLY A 39 2.65 0.98 12.95
N MET A 40 2.82 1.04 11.65
CA MET A 40 1.82 1.64 10.75
C MET A 40 0.49 0.91 10.92
N SER A 41 -0.61 1.67 11.11
CA SER A 41 -1.94 1.07 11.19
C SER A 41 -2.26 0.27 9.91
N SER A 42 -2.99 -0.83 10.05
CA SER A 42 -3.40 -1.68 8.91
C SER A 42 -4.09 -0.88 7.81
N ALA A 43 -4.90 0.11 8.18
CA ALA A 43 -5.56 1.01 7.24
C ALA A 43 -4.53 1.84 6.43
N LEU A 44 -3.46 2.33 7.07
CA LEU A 44 -2.41 3.07 6.39
C LEU A 44 -1.63 2.17 5.42
N LEU A 45 -1.35 0.93 5.81
CA LEU A 45 -0.68 -0.05 4.94
C LEU A 45 -1.51 -0.34 3.69
N VAL A 46 -2.81 -0.58 3.84
CA VAL A 46 -3.72 -0.79 2.71
C VAL A 46 -3.75 0.44 1.80
N THR A 47 -3.88 1.63 2.37
CA THR A 47 -3.88 2.89 1.61
C THR A 47 -2.59 3.06 0.81
N LEU A 48 -1.44 2.83 1.43
CA LEU A 48 -0.14 2.90 0.74
C LEU A 48 -0.02 1.85 -0.37
N GLY A 49 -0.56 0.65 -0.16
CA GLY A 49 -0.60 -0.40 -1.18
C GLY A 49 -1.43 0.02 -2.40
N VAL A 50 -2.60 0.62 -2.18
CA VAL A 50 -3.46 1.15 -3.25
C VAL A 50 -2.74 2.25 -4.04
N PHE A 51 -2.16 3.23 -3.35
CA PHE A 51 -1.38 4.29 -4.02
C PHE A 51 -0.16 3.73 -4.77
N GLY A 52 0.55 2.77 -4.18
CA GLY A 52 1.66 2.08 -4.84
C GLY A 52 1.22 1.43 -6.16
N GLY A 53 0.07 0.77 -6.17
CA GLY A 53 -0.53 0.21 -7.38
C GLY A 53 -0.86 1.28 -8.43
N ILE A 54 -1.46 2.40 -8.02
CA ILE A 54 -1.78 3.53 -8.93
C ILE A 54 -0.50 4.11 -9.55
N PHE A 55 0.53 4.38 -8.74
CA PHE A 55 1.79 4.92 -9.26
C PHE A 55 2.53 3.94 -10.18
N LEU A 56 2.42 2.64 -9.92
CA LEU A 56 2.94 1.60 -10.82
C LEU A 56 2.22 1.61 -12.17
N LEU A 57 0.90 1.75 -12.18
CA LEU A 57 0.11 1.91 -13.42
C LEU A 57 0.52 3.19 -14.18
N PHE A 58 0.86 4.27 -13.49
CA PHE A 58 1.37 5.49 -14.13
C PHE A 58 2.73 5.25 -14.81
N VAL A 59 3.63 4.52 -14.17
CA VAL A 59 4.91 4.12 -14.79
C VAL A 59 4.65 3.36 -16.09
N VAL A 60 3.75 2.38 -16.08
CA VAL A 60 3.37 1.62 -17.29
C VAL A 60 2.75 2.55 -18.34
N GLY A 61 1.84 3.43 -17.95
CA GLY A 61 1.21 4.41 -18.85
C GLY A 61 2.23 5.33 -19.52
N TRP A 62 3.25 5.81 -18.78
CA TRP A 62 4.33 6.61 -19.34
C TRP A 62 5.25 5.83 -20.26
N ILE A 63 5.55 4.55 -19.96
CA ILE A 63 6.32 3.67 -20.85
C ILE A 63 5.59 3.55 -22.20
N ILE A 64 4.30 3.26 -22.18
CA ILE A 64 3.48 3.14 -23.41
C ILE A 64 3.47 4.47 -24.17
N THR A 65 3.29 5.59 -23.48
CA THR A 65 3.27 6.92 -24.09
C THR A 65 4.59 7.24 -24.76
N VAL A 66 5.72 6.99 -24.10
CA VAL A 66 7.06 7.25 -24.66
C VAL A 66 7.35 6.37 -25.87
N GLN A 67 6.92 5.11 -25.86
CA GLN A 67 7.11 4.19 -26.97
C GLN A 67 6.28 4.54 -28.21
N ARG A 68 5.08 5.07 -28.02
CA ARG A 68 4.20 5.48 -29.12
C ARG A 68 4.63 6.77 -29.82
N HIS A 69 5.29 7.66 -29.12
CA HIS A 69 5.69 8.97 -29.65
C HIS A 69 7.17 9.04 -29.95
N THR A 70 7.60 8.31 -30.97
CA THR A 70 8.99 8.44 -31.50
C THR A 70 9.00 9.55 -32.54
N VAL A 71 9.60 10.68 -32.22
CA VAL A 71 9.78 11.78 -33.16
C VAL A 71 11.21 11.70 -33.71
N PRO A 72 11.36 11.63 -35.07
CA PRO A 72 12.68 11.71 -35.67
C PRO A 72 13.33 13.04 -35.31
N SER A 73 14.48 13.00 -34.65
CA SER A 73 15.14 14.21 -34.17
C SER A 73 16.10 14.72 -35.22
N PRO A 74 16.09 16.03 -35.58
CA PRO A 74 16.92 16.59 -36.63
C PRO A 74 18.39 16.64 -36.23
N ASN A 75 18.75 16.61 -34.96
CA ASN A 75 20.13 16.59 -34.50
C ASN A 75 20.27 15.85 -33.13
N LEU A 76 21.53 15.56 -32.78
CA LEU A 76 21.88 14.78 -31.57
C LEU A 76 21.39 15.45 -30.27
N PHE A 77 21.40 16.77 -30.18
CA PHE A 77 20.96 17.49 -29.01
C PHE A 77 19.47 17.28 -28.73
N PHE A 78 18.63 17.42 -29.75
CA PHE A 78 17.19 17.18 -29.62
C PHE A 78 16.90 15.71 -29.32
N ALA A 79 17.63 14.78 -29.94
CA ALA A 79 17.52 13.35 -29.64
C ALA A 79 17.81 13.08 -28.16
N PHE A 80 18.88 13.64 -27.62
CA PHE A 80 19.26 13.49 -26.22
C PHE A 80 18.19 14.07 -25.28
N MET A 81 17.71 15.30 -25.55
CA MET A 81 16.67 15.94 -24.73
C MET A 81 15.35 15.16 -24.75
N TYR A 82 14.98 14.64 -25.91
CA TYR A 82 13.79 13.80 -26.04
C TYR A 82 13.90 12.52 -25.23
N GLN A 83 15.06 11.85 -25.30
CA GLN A 83 15.34 10.64 -24.51
C GLN A 83 15.30 10.92 -23.02
N LEU A 84 15.97 11.99 -22.58
CA LEU A 84 16.02 12.41 -21.18
C LEU A 84 14.61 12.71 -20.63
N ARG A 85 13.79 13.44 -21.39
CA ARG A 85 12.39 13.70 -21.04
C ARG A 85 11.61 12.41 -20.85
N GLY A 86 11.78 11.44 -21.74
CA GLY A 86 11.09 10.14 -21.67
C GLY A 86 11.49 9.36 -20.41
N ILE A 87 12.78 9.28 -20.11
CA ILE A 87 13.27 8.62 -18.90
C ILE A 87 12.72 9.30 -17.64
N LEU A 88 12.78 10.65 -17.58
CA LEU A 88 12.25 11.40 -16.44
C LEU A 88 10.76 11.19 -16.25
N ALA A 89 9.97 11.14 -17.33
CA ALA A 89 8.54 10.91 -17.27
C ALA A 89 8.20 9.51 -16.69
N ILE A 90 8.97 8.48 -17.04
CA ILE A 90 8.79 7.11 -16.53
C ILE A 90 9.22 7.02 -15.06
N VAL A 91 10.33 7.66 -14.69
CA VAL A 91 10.88 7.57 -13.33
C VAL A 91 10.11 8.45 -12.33
N ALA A 92 9.53 9.57 -12.78
CA ALA A 92 8.90 10.54 -11.90
C ALA A 92 7.80 9.97 -10.97
N PRO A 93 6.87 9.12 -11.42
CA PRO A 93 5.86 8.55 -10.52
C PRO A 93 6.46 7.69 -9.42
N ALA A 94 7.43 6.84 -9.74
CA ALA A 94 8.10 5.98 -8.77
C ALA A 94 8.93 6.82 -7.78
N ALA A 95 9.69 7.81 -8.28
CA ALA A 95 10.49 8.70 -7.46
C ALA A 95 9.62 9.55 -6.52
N TRP A 96 8.47 10.05 -6.98
CA TRP A 96 7.52 10.78 -6.14
C TRP A 96 6.97 9.90 -5.01
N PHE A 97 6.50 8.71 -5.35
CA PHE A 97 5.97 7.78 -4.36
C PHE A 97 7.00 7.43 -3.28
N LEU A 98 8.22 7.04 -3.69
CA LEU A 98 9.31 6.75 -2.77
C LEU A 98 9.72 8.00 -1.96
N GLY A 99 9.78 9.16 -2.61
CA GLY A 99 10.06 10.43 -1.96
C GLY A 99 9.06 10.75 -0.84
N VAL A 100 7.76 10.60 -1.11
CA VAL A 100 6.72 10.78 -0.09
C VAL A 100 6.86 9.77 1.05
N LEU A 101 7.15 8.49 0.75
CA LEU A 101 7.37 7.48 1.78
C LEU A 101 8.53 7.82 2.72
N ILE A 102 9.63 8.33 2.16
CA ILE A 102 10.84 8.65 2.92
C ILE A 102 10.70 9.99 3.65
N LEU A 103 10.34 11.06 2.93
CA LEU A 103 10.32 12.43 3.48
C LEU A 103 9.12 12.69 4.40
N ALA A 104 7.98 12.06 4.12
CA ALA A 104 6.79 12.21 4.95
C ALA A 104 6.67 11.12 6.04
N ARG A 105 7.71 10.34 6.27
CA ARG A 105 7.72 9.25 7.26
C ARG A 105 7.35 9.74 8.67
N GLU A 106 7.84 10.91 9.07
CA GLU A 106 7.59 11.51 10.39
C GLU A 106 6.36 12.44 10.41
N ARG A 107 5.73 12.65 9.27
CA ARG A 107 4.56 13.52 9.15
C ARG A 107 3.27 12.75 9.49
N ARG A 108 2.23 13.50 9.87
CA ARG A 108 0.90 12.95 10.10
C ARG A 108 0.40 12.17 8.87
N ALA A 109 -0.30 11.07 9.08
CA ALA A 109 -0.84 10.23 8.00
C ALA A 109 -1.63 11.04 6.96
N GLY A 110 -2.40 12.03 7.39
CA GLY A 110 -3.16 12.92 6.49
C GLY A 110 -2.28 13.70 5.50
N VAL A 111 -1.11 14.21 5.95
CA VAL A 111 -0.17 14.93 5.08
C VAL A 111 0.41 13.98 4.04
N ARG A 112 0.72 12.75 4.42
CA ARG A 112 1.23 11.72 3.52
C ARG A 112 0.21 11.38 2.43
N ILE A 113 -1.05 11.18 2.81
CA ILE A 113 -2.14 10.90 1.88
C ILE A 113 -2.35 12.10 0.94
N LEU A 114 -2.35 13.33 1.45
CA LEU A 114 -2.48 14.53 0.64
C LEU A 114 -1.36 14.67 -0.42
N LEU A 115 -0.11 14.39 -0.03
CA LEU A 115 1.03 14.42 -0.96
C LEU A 115 0.93 13.31 -2.03
N LEU A 116 0.43 12.14 -1.67
CA LEU A 116 0.18 11.07 -2.63
C LEU A 116 -0.94 11.44 -3.60
N LEU A 117 -2.04 12.01 -3.12
CA LEU A 117 -3.14 12.52 -3.98
C LEU A 117 -2.65 13.62 -4.93
N LEU A 118 -1.84 14.55 -4.43
CA LEU A 118 -1.23 15.58 -5.27
C LEU A 118 -0.38 14.94 -6.38
N GLY A 119 0.41 13.92 -6.04
CA GLY A 119 1.20 13.18 -7.02
C GLY A 119 0.33 12.46 -8.06
N VAL A 120 -0.80 11.88 -7.66
CA VAL A 120 -1.74 11.26 -8.61
C VAL A 120 -2.23 12.27 -9.65
N VAL A 121 -2.62 13.46 -9.23
CA VAL A 121 -3.11 14.52 -10.14
C VAL A 121 -1.98 15.05 -11.03
N LEU A 122 -0.78 15.28 -10.48
CA LEU A 122 0.33 15.91 -11.17
C LEU A 122 1.03 14.99 -12.17
N LEU A 123 1.20 13.70 -11.81
CA LEU A 123 1.99 12.73 -12.56
C LEU A 123 1.14 11.78 -13.42
N ALA A 124 -0.19 11.95 -13.42
CA ALA A 124 -1.06 11.18 -14.29
C ALA A 124 -0.58 11.29 -15.75
N PRO A 125 -0.55 10.20 -16.51
CA PRO A 125 -0.18 10.22 -17.93
C PRO A 125 -1.33 10.81 -18.77
N TRP A 126 -1.54 12.12 -18.66
CA TRP A 126 -2.62 12.87 -19.33
C TRP A 126 -2.71 12.59 -20.83
N PRO A 127 -1.58 12.50 -21.60
CA PRO A 127 -1.67 12.17 -23.01
C PRO A 127 -2.32 10.81 -23.28
N PHE A 128 -2.04 9.83 -22.43
CA PHE A 128 -2.62 8.50 -22.52
C PHE A 128 -4.13 8.49 -22.19
N ILE A 129 -4.55 9.33 -21.23
CA ILE A 129 -5.93 9.41 -20.75
C ILE A 129 -6.82 10.16 -21.77
N VAL A 130 -6.31 11.28 -22.32
CA VAL A 130 -7.07 12.18 -23.19
C VAL A 130 -7.12 11.68 -24.64
N ALA A 131 -6.08 11.00 -25.12
CA ALA A 131 -5.99 10.51 -26.48
C ALA A 131 -5.48 9.05 -26.51
N PRO A 132 -6.27 8.09 -26.07
CA PRO A 132 -5.81 6.69 -25.97
C PRO A 132 -5.56 6.00 -27.32
N GLY A 133 -5.94 6.64 -28.44
CA GLY A 133 -5.82 6.11 -29.80
C GLY A 133 -5.06 7.00 -30.79
N ALA A 134 -4.45 8.10 -30.34
CA ALA A 134 -3.67 8.99 -31.22
C ALA A 134 -2.23 8.51 -31.34
#